data_53eb61715abbf8b8bb8b06859e9dbaa2
#
_entry.id   53eb61715abbf8b8bb8b06859e9dbaa2
#
_cell.length_a   1.000
_cell.length_b   1.000
_cell.length_c   1.000
_cell.angle_alpha   90.00
_cell.angle_beta   90.00
_cell.angle_gamma   90.00
#
_symmetry.space_group_name_H-M   'P 1'
#
loop_
_entity.id
_entity.type
_entity.pdbx_description
1 polymer ?
#
loop_
_entity_poly.entity_id
_entity_poly.type
_entity_poly.pdbx_seq_one_letter_code
_entity_poly.pdbx_strand_id
1 'polypeptide(L)'
;MRLEEDVKLDYKDVLIRPKRSTLKSRSQVSLERRTKFRNYEPPFSHNVEDYHYNGVPIMASNMDGVGTMEMADKLAEGKIFTCLVKTYTAEQLIQYFDSDMPERTDNVAMSIGTSDEDWCKLEIVHQIVTEKLKYVCMDIANGYSDHFAAHVRK
;
A
#
# COMPACT_ATOMS: atom_id res chain seq x y z
N MET A 1 -8.82 26.54 -20.30
CA MET A 1 -9.51 25.59 -19.41
C MET A 1 -10.13 24.51 -20.29
N ARG A 2 -9.85 23.23 -20.03
CA ARG A 2 -10.45 22.11 -20.76
C ARG A 2 -11.64 21.61 -19.93
N LEU A 3 -12.81 21.54 -20.54
CA LEU A 3 -14.00 20.93 -19.94
C LEU A 3 -14.11 19.49 -20.44
N GLU A 4 -14.33 18.55 -19.55
CA GLU A 4 -14.62 17.16 -19.87
C GLU A 4 -16.11 16.91 -19.62
N GLU A 5 -16.81 16.45 -20.65
CA GLU A 5 -18.26 16.21 -20.61
C GLU A 5 -18.61 14.79 -20.09
N ASP A 6 -17.62 14.01 -19.71
CA ASP A 6 -17.83 12.66 -19.20
C ASP A 6 -18.66 12.67 -17.93
N VAL A 7 -19.62 11.74 -17.85
CA VAL A 7 -20.41 11.54 -16.63
C VAL A 7 -19.49 11.05 -15.51
N LYS A 8 -19.36 11.84 -14.46
CA LYS A 8 -18.61 11.47 -13.25
C LYS A 8 -19.59 10.85 -12.25
N LEU A 9 -19.43 9.55 -11.98
CA LEU A 9 -20.30 8.79 -11.08
C LEU A 9 -19.68 8.70 -9.69
N ASP A 10 -20.52 8.77 -8.67
CA ASP A 10 -20.20 8.50 -7.28
C ASP A 10 -20.78 7.13 -6.88
N TYR A 11 -20.44 6.60 -5.71
CA TYR A 11 -20.97 5.34 -5.20
C TYR A 11 -22.52 5.33 -5.09
N LYS A 12 -23.13 6.47 -4.79
CA LYS A 12 -24.60 6.65 -4.75
C LYS A 12 -25.27 6.53 -6.12
N ASP A 13 -24.51 6.68 -7.21
CA ASP A 13 -25.03 6.70 -8.58
C ASP A 13 -24.94 5.31 -9.24
N VAL A 14 -24.44 4.31 -8.53
CA VAL A 14 -24.21 2.97 -9.06
C VAL A 14 -24.82 1.88 -8.19
N LEU A 15 -25.20 0.78 -8.81
CA LEU A 15 -25.67 -0.43 -8.14
C LEU A 15 -24.86 -1.64 -8.58
N ILE A 16 -24.65 -2.58 -7.65
CA ILE A 16 -23.99 -3.85 -7.97
C ILE A 16 -24.97 -4.69 -8.81
N ARG A 17 -24.56 -5.02 -10.04
CA ARG A 17 -25.34 -5.90 -10.89
C ARG A 17 -25.24 -7.35 -10.41
N PRO A 18 -26.36 -8.01 -10.09
CA PRO A 18 -26.34 -9.43 -9.73
C PRO A 18 -25.76 -10.30 -10.86
N LYS A 19 -24.94 -11.29 -10.46
CA LYS A 19 -24.39 -12.29 -11.37
C LYS A 19 -24.68 -13.69 -10.84
N ARG A 20 -24.71 -14.69 -11.75
CA ARG A 20 -24.77 -16.09 -11.33
C ARG A 20 -23.56 -16.44 -10.49
N SER A 21 -23.80 -17.21 -9.43
CA SER A 21 -22.76 -17.76 -8.56
C SER A 21 -22.95 -19.26 -8.44
N THR A 22 -21.86 -19.99 -8.40
CA THR A 22 -21.83 -21.43 -8.08
C THR A 22 -21.70 -21.68 -6.57
N LEU A 23 -21.44 -20.61 -5.81
CA LEU A 23 -21.26 -20.68 -4.36
C LEU A 23 -22.61 -20.84 -3.65
N LYS A 24 -22.65 -21.76 -2.67
CA LYS A 24 -23.84 -22.06 -1.89
C LYS A 24 -23.97 -21.20 -0.62
N SER A 25 -22.84 -20.68 -0.11
CA SER A 25 -22.78 -19.90 1.14
C SER A 25 -21.80 -18.74 1.03
N ARG A 26 -22.06 -17.68 1.79
CA ARG A 26 -21.12 -16.54 1.95
C ARG A 26 -19.78 -17.00 2.54
N SER A 27 -19.77 -18.02 3.38
CA SER A 27 -18.52 -18.58 3.94
C SER A 27 -17.57 -19.19 2.91
N GLN A 28 -18.05 -19.45 1.69
CA GLN A 28 -17.23 -19.95 0.58
C GLN A 28 -16.59 -18.83 -0.25
N VAL A 29 -16.90 -17.58 0.06
CA VAL A 29 -16.35 -16.43 -0.67
C VAL A 29 -14.95 -16.10 -0.14
N SER A 30 -13.94 -16.14 -1.01
CA SER A 30 -12.63 -15.56 -0.73
C SER A 30 -12.58 -14.13 -1.26
N LEU A 31 -12.19 -13.18 -0.41
CA LEU A 31 -11.96 -11.79 -0.77
C LEU A 31 -10.51 -11.55 -1.23
N GLU A 32 -9.62 -12.51 -1.00
CA GLU A 32 -8.22 -12.40 -1.40
C GLU A 32 -8.08 -12.33 -2.92
N ARG A 33 -7.20 -11.47 -3.38
CA ARG A 33 -6.85 -11.29 -4.79
C ARG A 33 -5.34 -11.21 -4.93
N ARG A 34 -4.82 -11.85 -5.96
CA ARG A 34 -3.42 -11.72 -6.35
C ARG A 34 -3.31 -10.55 -7.33
N THR A 35 -2.53 -9.54 -6.95
CA THR A 35 -2.34 -8.32 -7.74
C THR A 35 -0.90 -8.23 -8.22
N LYS A 36 -0.72 -8.13 -9.54
CA LYS A 36 0.57 -7.83 -10.17
C LYS A 36 0.65 -6.34 -10.44
N PHE A 37 1.71 -5.70 -9.95
CA PHE A 37 1.96 -4.29 -10.25
C PHE A 37 2.48 -4.13 -11.68
N ARG A 38 1.82 -3.28 -12.48
CA ARG A 38 2.06 -3.16 -13.94
C ARG A 38 3.48 -2.70 -14.28
N ASN A 39 4.03 -1.80 -13.50
CA ASN A 39 5.28 -1.10 -13.78
C ASN A 39 6.44 -1.59 -12.91
N TYR A 40 6.29 -2.71 -12.25
CA TYR A 40 7.34 -3.29 -11.44
C TYR A 40 8.16 -4.27 -12.30
N GLU A 41 9.40 -3.93 -12.56
CA GLU A 41 10.41 -4.79 -13.18
C GLU A 41 11.54 -4.99 -12.16
N PRO A 42 11.65 -6.17 -11.54
CA PRO A 42 12.71 -6.41 -10.56
C PRO A 42 14.08 -6.36 -11.24
N PRO A 43 15.02 -5.57 -10.72
CA PRO A 43 16.31 -5.36 -11.39
C PRO A 43 17.20 -6.61 -11.48
N PHE A 44 16.94 -7.65 -10.68
CA PHE A 44 17.82 -8.82 -10.58
C PHE A 44 17.14 -10.17 -10.33
N SER A 45 15.83 -10.27 -10.40
CA SER A 45 15.13 -11.53 -10.10
C SER A 45 14.75 -12.27 -11.38
N HIS A 46 15.20 -13.53 -11.50
CA HIS A 46 14.74 -14.46 -12.53
C HIS A 46 13.34 -15.04 -12.26
N ASN A 47 12.76 -14.79 -11.09
CA ASN A 47 11.43 -15.24 -10.70
C ASN A 47 10.48 -14.06 -10.56
N VAL A 48 9.75 -13.77 -11.62
CA VAL A 48 8.68 -12.75 -11.67
C VAL A 48 7.52 -13.07 -10.68
N GLU A 49 7.54 -14.25 -10.08
CA GLU A 49 6.48 -14.71 -9.18
C GLU A 49 6.52 -14.09 -7.78
N ASP A 50 7.66 -13.52 -7.35
CA ASP A 50 7.87 -13.07 -5.96
C ASP A 50 7.32 -11.68 -5.64
N TYR A 51 6.83 -10.93 -6.64
CA TYR A 51 6.42 -9.53 -6.49
C TYR A 51 4.93 -9.31 -6.76
N HIS A 52 4.11 -10.10 -6.10
CA HIS A 52 2.68 -9.95 -6.13
C HIS A 52 2.17 -9.60 -4.74
N TYR A 53 1.29 -8.63 -4.66
CA TYR A 53 0.45 -8.49 -3.47
C TYR A 53 -0.63 -9.56 -3.51
N ASN A 54 -0.78 -10.30 -2.42
CA ASN A 54 -1.82 -11.30 -2.25
C ASN A 54 -2.62 -11.00 -0.97
N GLY A 55 -3.77 -10.41 -1.13
CA GLY A 55 -4.59 -10.01 -0.01
C GLY A 55 -5.95 -9.46 -0.43
N VAL A 56 -6.68 -8.91 0.51
CA VAL A 56 -7.95 -8.23 0.26
C VAL A 56 -7.63 -6.86 -0.36
N PRO A 57 -8.25 -6.49 -1.51
CA PRO A 57 -7.93 -5.24 -2.22
C PRO A 57 -8.58 -4.02 -1.54
N ILE A 58 -8.31 -3.85 -0.26
CA ILE A 58 -8.72 -2.70 0.57
C ILE A 58 -7.45 -2.19 1.25
N MET A 59 -7.29 -0.88 1.28
CA MET A 59 -6.14 -0.23 1.88
C MET A 59 -6.62 0.81 2.88
N ALA A 60 -6.18 0.68 4.14
CA ALA A 60 -6.33 1.74 5.12
C ALA A 60 -5.35 2.88 4.81
N SER A 61 -5.88 4.10 4.77
CA SER A 61 -5.09 5.28 4.41
C SER A 61 -4.16 5.72 5.55
N ASN A 62 -3.12 6.43 5.18
CA ASN A 62 -2.08 6.98 6.06
C ASN A 62 -2.53 8.20 6.87
N MET A 63 -3.75 8.16 7.39
CA MET A 63 -4.36 9.23 8.18
C MET A 63 -4.17 8.97 9.67
N ASP A 64 -4.10 10.06 10.45
CA ASP A 64 -4.09 9.98 11.90
C ASP A 64 -5.28 9.16 12.42
N GLY A 65 -5.01 8.23 13.33
CA GLY A 65 -6.02 7.32 13.88
C GLY A 65 -6.45 6.17 12.97
N VAL A 66 -6.02 6.14 11.70
CA VAL A 66 -6.28 5.04 10.74
C VAL A 66 -5.00 4.30 10.41
N GLY A 67 -3.97 5.01 9.96
CA GLY A 67 -2.66 4.44 9.61
C GLY A 67 -1.76 4.21 10.82
N THR A 68 -2.28 3.63 11.91
CA THR A 68 -1.49 3.32 13.10
C THR A 68 -0.92 1.90 13.06
N MET A 69 0.14 1.65 13.81
CA MET A 69 0.76 0.32 13.90
C MET A 69 -0.21 -0.72 14.47
N GLU A 70 -1.03 -0.35 15.46
CA GLU A 70 -2.04 -1.23 16.06
C GLU A 70 -3.13 -1.58 15.02
N MET A 71 -3.58 -0.61 14.23
CA MET A 71 -4.54 -0.87 13.18
C MET A 71 -3.93 -1.75 12.09
N ALA A 72 -2.69 -1.48 11.69
CA ALA A 72 -1.98 -2.26 10.70
C ALA A 72 -1.85 -3.73 11.12
N ASP A 73 -1.50 -4.02 12.38
CA ASP A 73 -1.43 -5.38 12.90
C ASP A 73 -2.78 -6.09 12.80
N LYS A 74 -3.86 -5.42 13.19
CA LYS A 74 -5.19 -6.02 13.13
C LYS A 74 -5.70 -6.24 11.71
N LEU A 75 -5.44 -5.33 10.83
CA LEU A 75 -5.83 -5.47 9.41
C LEU A 75 -5.00 -6.53 8.69
N ALA A 76 -3.72 -6.66 9.02
CA ALA A 76 -2.82 -7.66 8.46
C ALA A 76 -3.27 -9.11 8.77
N GLU A 77 -3.87 -9.38 9.96
CA GLU A 77 -4.50 -10.67 10.28
C GLU A 77 -5.55 -11.07 9.23
N GLY A 78 -6.25 -10.08 8.65
CA GLY A 78 -7.24 -10.25 7.58
C GLY A 78 -6.68 -10.05 6.18
N LYS A 79 -5.36 -9.93 6.02
CA LYS A 79 -4.67 -9.62 4.76
C LYS A 79 -5.19 -8.34 4.10
N ILE A 80 -5.52 -7.34 4.91
CA ILE A 80 -5.92 -6.00 4.49
C ILE A 80 -4.70 -5.10 4.60
N PHE A 81 -4.46 -4.30 3.57
CA PHE A 81 -3.28 -3.44 3.47
C PHE A 81 -3.42 -2.16 4.30
N THR A 82 -2.33 -1.68 4.89
CA THR A 82 -2.30 -0.41 5.62
C THR A 82 -1.12 0.44 5.19
N CYS A 83 -1.36 1.73 4.91
CA CYS A 83 -0.30 2.72 4.83
C CYS A 83 -0.16 3.39 6.20
N LEU A 84 1.02 3.28 6.83
CA LEU A 84 1.28 3.93 8.11
C LEU A 84 1.31 5.45 7.95
N VAL A 85 0.86 6.17 8.96
CA VAL A 85 0.98 7.63 8.99
C VAL A 85 2.46 8.03 8.98
N LYS A 86 2.81 9.11 8.27
CA LYS A 86 4.20 9.52 8.04
C LYS A 86 4.92 10.13 9.25
N THR A 87 4.19 10.35 10.35
CA THR A 87 4.73 10.98 11.57
C THR A 87 5.58 10.04 12.43
N TYR A 88 5.59 8.75 12.15
CA TYR A 88 6.47 7.80 12.85
C TYR A 88 7.94 8.11 12.58
N THR A 89 8.76 7.99 13.64
CA THR A 89 10.22 8.16 13.53
C THR A 89 10.87 6.94 12.86
N ALA A 90 12.13 7.10 12.42
CA ALA A 90 12.89 5.98 11.86
C ALA A 90 13.03 4.83 12.87
N GLU A 91 13.31 5.14 14.14
CA GLU A 91 13.47 4.15 15.21
C GLU A 91 12.19 3.35 15.44
N GLN A 92 11.03 4.02 15.46
CA GLN A 92 9.74 3.36 15.61
C GLN A 92 9.45 2.42 14.43
N LEU A 93 9.72 2.86 13.20
CA LEU A 93 9.53 2.06 12.00
C LEU A 93 10.49 0.86 11.95
N ILE A 94 11.74 1.05 12.32
CA ILE A 94 12.73 -0.04 12.42
C ILE A 94 12.24 -1.08 13.43
N GLN A 95 11.88 -0.66 14.64
CA GLN A 95 11.36 -1.56 15.67
C GLN A 95 10.12 -2.31 15.20
N TYR A 96 9.24 -1.65 14.45
CA TYR A 96 8.02 -2.26 13.94
C TYR A 96 8.30 -3.31 12.86
N PHE A 97 9.11 -2.99 11.85
CA PHE A 97 9.41 -3.90 10.74
C PHE A 97 10.45 -4.97 11.09
N ASP A 98 11.33 -4.74 12.06
CA ASP A 98 12.33 -5.73 12.48
C ASP A 98 11.73 -6.89 13.30
N SER A 99 10.43 -6.97 13.38
CA SER A 99 9.72 -8.10 13.99
C SER A 99 9.67 -9.31 13.05
N ASP A 100 9.55 -10.50 13.63
CA ASP A 100 9.38 -11.75 12.87
C ASP A 100 7.92 -12.02 12.46
N MET A 101 7.19 -10.95 12.11
CA MET A 101 5.80 -11.03 11.67
C MET A 101 5.72 -10.80 10.15
N PRO A 102 5.64 -11.86 9.34
CA PRO A 102 5.60 -11.74 7.88
C PRO A 102 4.37 -10.95 7.39
N GLU A 103 3.28 -10.95 8.14
CA GLU A 103 2.07 -10.20 7.81
C GLU A 103 2.33 -8.69 7.74
N ARG A 104 3.25 -8.16 8.57
CA ARG A 104 3.67 -6.75 8.52
C ARG A 104 4.40 -6.43 7.23
N THR A 105 5.32 -7.31 6.83
CA THR A 105 6.09 -7.17 5.60
C THR A 105 5.19 -7.19 4.36
N ASP A 106 4.17 -8.03 4.35
CA ASP A 106 3.33 -8.26 3.18
C ASP A 106 2.16 -7.29 3.05
N ASN A 107 1.74 -6.65 4.15
CA ASN A 107 0.49 -5.87 4.17
C ASN A 107 0.66 -4.44 4.69
N VAL A 108 1.88 -3.96 4.90
CA VAL A 108 2.10 -2.63 5.46
C VAL A 108 3.10 -1.83 4.64
N ALA A 109 2.75 -0.56 4.36
CA ALA A 109 3.65 0.41 3.75
C ALA A 109 4.09 1.46 4.76
N MET A 110 5.36 1.84 4.71
CA MET A 110 5.85 3.08 5.30
C MET A 110 5.41 4.26 4.43
N SER A 111 5.01 5.38 5.03
CA SER A 111 4.67 6.60 4.29
C SER A 111 5.77 7.66 4.39
N ILE A 112 6.02 8.31 3.26
CA ILE A 112 6.96 9.44 3.12
C ILE A 112 6.33 10.57 2.29
N GLY A 113 6.86 11.77 2.42
CA GLY A 113 6.63 12.88 1.48
C GLY A 113 7.74 12.94 0.42
N THR A 114 8.06 14.17 -0.02
CA THR A 114 9.12 14.43 -1.01
C THR A 114 10.23 15.32 -0.44
N SER A 115 10.32 15.50 0.88
CA SER A 115 11.40 16.22 1.52
C SER A 115 12.68 15.38 1.60
N ASP A 116 13.83 16.03 1.70
CA ASP A 116 15.09 15.33 1.91
C ASP A 116 15.12 14.60 3.26
N GLU A 117 14.40 15.12 4.26
CA GLU A 117 14.24 14.46 5.56
C GLU A 117 13.46 13.15 5.44
N ASP A 118 12.37 13.15 4.67
CA ASP A 118 11.58 11.93 4.42
C ASP A 118 12.41 10.88 3.66
N TRP A 119 13.21 11.35 2.69
CA TRP A 119 14.10 10.47 1.95
C TRP A 119 15.19 9.86 2.82
N CYS A 120 15.85 10.68 3.64
CA CYS A 120 16.86 10.21 4.60
C CYS A 120 16.27 9.20 5.59
N LYS A 121 15.04 9.46 6.08
CA LYS A 121 14.31 8.51 6.93
C LYS A 121 14.07 7.17 6.23
N LEU A 122 13.65 7.18 4.97
CA LEU A 122 13.47 5.96 4.18
C LEU A 122 14.78 5.19 4.03
N GLU A 123 15.88 5.88 3.68
CA GLU A 123 17.20 5.24 3.54
C GLU A 123 17.66 4.58 4.83
N ILE A 124 17.52 5.26 5.98
CA ILE A 124 17.89 4.71 7.29
C ILE A 124 17.06 3.45 7.60
N VAL A 125 15.75 3.53 7.43
CA VAL A 125 14.87 2.37 7.70
C VAL A 125 15.22 1.23 6.77
N HIS A 126 15.31 1.48 5.47
CA HIS A 126 15.58 0.44 4.46
C HIS A 126 16.94 -0.24 4.67
N GLN A 127 17.98 0.51 5.04
CA GLN A 127 19.31 -0.07 5.32
C GLN A 127 19.30 -1.10 6.46
N ILE A 128 18.43 -0.92 7.46
CA ILE A 128 18.37 -1.77 8.64
C ILE A 128 17.42 -2.94 8.43
N VAL A 129 16.20 -2.67 7.95
CA VAL A 129 15.17 -3.71 7.83
C VAL A 129 15.17 -4.41 6.46
N THR A 130 15.94 -3.88 5.49
CA THR A 130 16.19 -4.46 4.15
C THR A 130 14.93 -5.03 3.49
N GLU A 131 14.83 -6.35 3.36
CA GLU A 131 13.75 -7.04 2.67
C GLU A 131 12.40 -7.02 3.41
N LYS A 132 12.38 -6.63 4.69
CA LYS A 132 11.16 -6.53 5.48
C LYS A 132 10.31 -5.30 5.12
N LEU A 133 10.89 -4.27 4.51
CA LEU A 133 10.17 -3.11 3.98
C LEU A 133 9.94 -3.27 2.47
N LYS A 134 8.79 -3.83 2.10
CA LYS A 134 8.44 -4.07 0.68
C LYS A 134 7.70 -2.90 0.02
N TYR A 135 7.03 -2.06 0.79
CA TYR A 135 6.13 -1.05 0.24
C TYR A 135 6.36 0.32 0.85
N VAL A 136 6.38 1.31 -0.01
CA VAL A 136 6.47 2.73 0.37
C VAL A 136 5.28 3.47 -0.22
N CYS A 137 4.59 4.22 0.63
CA CYS A 137 3.52 5.13 0.23
C CYS A 137 4.09 6.55 0.13
N MET A 138 4.12 7.12 -1.06
CA MET A 138 4.48 8.52 -1.24
C MET A 138 3.23 9.40 -1.18
N ASP A 139 3.08 10.13 -0.10
CA ASP A 139 1.91 10.96 0.20
C ASP A 139 2.24 12.45 0.07
N ILE A 140 1.67 13.08 -0.96
CA ILE A 140 1.79 14.51 -1.25
C ILE A 140 0.46 15.10 -1.73
N ALA A 141 0.32 16.41 -1.59
CA ALA A 141 -0.91 17.12 -1.96
C ALA A 141 -1.20 17.10 -3.48
N ASN A 142 -0.17 17.01 -4.35
CA ASN A 142 -0.32 17.01 -5.80
C ASN A 142 0.62 16.01 -6.48
N GLY A 143 0.16 14.79 -6.69
CA GLY A 143 0.89 13.72 -7.37
C GLY A 143 1.11 13.94 -8.88
N TYR A 144 0.56 15.01 -9.48
CA TYR A 144 0.77 15.37 -10.89
C TYR A 144 1.88 16.37 -11.11
N SER A 145 2.63 16.75 -10.06
CA SER A 145 3.76 17.67 -10.20
C SER A 145 4.99 16.98 -10.81
N ASP A 146 5.76 17.72 -11.62
CA ASP A 146 7.03 17.22 -12.16
C ASP A 146 8.03 16.86 -11.05
N HIS A 147 8.00 17.62 -9.95
CA HIS A 147 8.79 17.35 -8.75
C HIS A 147 8.49 15.96 -8.19
N PHE A 148 7.21 15.61 -8.04
CA PHE A 148 6.80 14.28 -7.57
C PHE A 148 7.26 13.19 -8.53
N ALA A 149 7.01 13.37 -9.84
CA ALA A 149 7.42 12.40 -10.85
C ALA A 149 8.94 12.15 -10.86
N ALA A 150 9.75 13.21 -10.64
CA ALA A 150 11.20 13.09 -10.49
C ALA A 150 11.59 12.34 -9.21
N HIS A 151 10.87 12.58 -8.12
CA HIS A 151 11.13 11.94 -6.82
C HIS A 151 10.82 10.43 -6.84
N VAL A 152 9.74 10.02 -7.52
CA VAL A 152 9.39 8.59 -7.70
C VAL A 152 10.43 7.82 -8.51
N ARG A 153 11.22 8.49 -9.34
CA ARG A 153 12.28 7.87 -10.16
C ARG A 153 13.62 7.73 -9.43
N LYS A 154 13.77 8.35 -8.27
CA LYS A 154 14.94 8.24 -7.41
C LYS A 154 15.07 6.84 -6.81
#